data_e90bb342e5cf31b056fef354923d37fa
#
_entry.id   e90bb342e5cf31b056fef354923d37fa
#
_cell.length_a   1.000
_cell.length_b   1.000
_cell.length_c   1.000
_cell.angle_alpha   90.00
_cell.angle_beta   90.00
_cell.angle_gamma   90.00
#
_symmetry.space_group_name_H-M   'P 1'
#
loop_
_entity.id
_entity.type
_entity.pdbx_description
1 polymer ?
#
loop_
_entity_poly.entity_id
_entity_poly.type
_entity_poly.pdbx_seq_one_letter_code
_entity_poly.pdbx_strand_id
1 'polypeptide(L)'
;MKLSNRHLSFGWWSLLGWLALGLGLEALHGFKTGWYLDVGNETRRLMFTLAHAHGTLLALINLAAGLTLRVVPGCELSRAASLSLLAGGVVLPLGFLLGGVQIYGGDPGAGVWLVPVGGLLLLVGVAGAARALHRATRAAK
;
A
#
# COMPACT_ATOMS: atom_id res chain seq x y z
N MET A 1 1.10 -18.45 -12.86
CA MET A 1 1.65 -18.29 -11.49
C MET A 1 0.51 -18.35 -10.49
N LYS A 2 0.63 -19.15 -9.41
CA LYS A 2 -0.39 -19.24 -8.37
C LYS A 2 -0.61 -17.86 -7.71
N LEU A 3 -1.84 -17.51 -7.33
CA LEU A 3 -2.15 -16.21 -6.72
C LEU A 3 -1.31 -15.95 -5.45
N SER A 4 -1.09 -16.98 -4.62
CA SER A 4 -0.23 -16.89 -3.44
C SER A 4 1.18 -16.37 -3.78
N ASN A 5 1.83 -16.94 -4.80
CA ASN A 5 3.18 -16.52 -5.21
C ASN A 5 3.20 -15.07 -5.75
N ARG A 6 2.10 -14.66 -6.41
CA ARG A 6 1.97 -13.28 -6.91
C ARG A 6 1.94 -12.27 -5.77
N HIS A 7 1.12 -12.53 -4.73
CA HIS A 7 1.04 -11.68 -3.55
C HIS A 7 2.35 -11.67 -2.75
N LEU A 8 3.02 -12.83 -2.60
CA LEU A 8 4.31 -12.91 -1.92
C LEU A 8 5.39 -12.13 -2.65
N SER A 9 5.53 -12.33 -3.97
CA SER A 9 6.51 -11.61 -4.77
C SER A 9 6.25 -10.10 -4.75
N PHE A 10 5.01 -9.69 -4.99
CA PHE A 10 4.61 -8.28 -4.93
C PHE A 10 4.89 -7.68 -3.55
N GLY A 11 4.52 -8.39 -2.49
CA GLY A 11 4.70 -7.91 -1.12
C GLY A 11 6.17 -7.64 -0.77
N TRP A 12 7.08 -8.57 -1.10
CA TRP A 12 8.51 -8.40 -0.82
C TRP A 12 9.14 -7.28 -1.63
N TRP A 13 8.87 -7.18 -2.94
CA TRP A 13 9.42 -6.11 -3.77
C TRP A 13 8.84 -4.74 -3.41
N SER A 14 7.55 -4.68 -3.10
CA SER A 14 6.88 -3.47 -2.64
C SER A 14 7.44 -3.02 -1.29
N LEU A 15 7.63 -3.95 -0.36
CA LEU A 15 8.21 -3.67 0.96
C LEU A 15 9.62 -3.08 0.82
N LEU A 16 10.47 -3.70 -0.02
CA LEU A 16 11.81 -3.18 -0.29
C LEU A 16 11.76 -1.74 -0.84
N GLY A 17 10.88 -1.47 -1.81
CA GLY A 17 10.73 -0.13 -2.39
C GLY A 17 10.29 0.92 -1.36
N TRP A 18 9.29 0.60 -0.54
CA TRP A 18 8.79 1.54 0.47
C TRP A 18 9.76 1.74 1.64
N LEU A 19 10.51 0.71 2.04
CA LEU A 19 11.59 0.86 3.03
C LEU A 19 12.73 1.72 2.49
N ALA A 20 13.10 1.55 1.22
CA ALA A 20 14.10 2.41 0.58
C ALA A 20 13.63 3.87 0.51
N LEU A 21 12.35 4.11 0.22
CA LEU A 21 11.76 5.45 0.31
C LEU A 21 11.90 6.01 1.74
N GLY A 22 11.52 5.23 2.76
CA GLY A 22 11.63 5.64 4.15
C GLY A 22 13.05 6.05 4.53
N LEU A 23 14.04 5.24 4.14
CA LEU A 23 15.45 5.56 4.35
C LEU A 23 15.85 6.87 3.64
N GLY A 24 15.34 7.09 2.41
CA GLY A 24 15.53 8.34 1.68
C GLY A 24 14.93 9.54 2.41
N LEU A 25 13.72 9.40 2.98
CA LEU A 25 13.06 10.47 3.74
C LEU A 25 13.82 10.80 5.03
N GLU A 26 14.36 9.78 5.73
CA GLU A 26 15.21 9.98 6.89
C GLU A 26 16.50 10.73 6.52
N ALA A 27 17.13 10.39 5.39
CA ALA A 27 18.29 11.10 4.90
C ALA A 27 17.98 12.57 4.59
N LEU A 28 16.85 12.85 3.89
CA LEU A 28 16.40 14.22 3.60
C LEU A 28 16.14 15.01 4.89
N HIS A 29 15.63 14.35 5.93
CA HIS A 29 15.42 14.93 7.24
C HIS A 29 16.74 15.20 7.96
N GLY A 30 17.62 14.21 8.02
CA GLY A 30 18.93 14.31 8.69
C GLY A 30 19.84 15.37 8.08
N PHE A 31 19.85 15.48 6.74
CA PHE A 31 20.62 16.51 6.02
C PHE A 31 19.90 17.87 5.94
N LYS A 32 18.76 18.01 6.60
CA LYS A 32 17.97 19.27 6.64
C LYS A 32 17.69 19.87 5.27
N THR A 33 17.33 19.02 4.30
CA THR A 33 17.05 19.44 2.94
C THR A 33 15.83 20.37 2.90
N GLY A 34 16.03 21.64 2.56
CA GLY A 34 14.99 22.69 2.62
C GLY A 34 13.75 22.38 1.81
N TRP A 35 13.89 21.74 0.63
CA TRP A 35 12.74 21.32 -0.17
C TRP A 35 11.83 20.33 0.56
N TYR A 36 12.39 19.46 1.40
CA TYR A 36 11.63 18.47 2.19
C TYR A 36 11.18 19.02 3.55
N LEU A 37 12.03 19.84 4.18
CA LEU A 37 11.81 20.44 5.51
C LEU A 37 11.34 21.91 5.41
N ASP A 38 10.42 22.20 4.51
CA ASP A 38 9.81 23.52 4.44
C ASP A 38 8.94 23.74 5.69
N VAL A 39 9.41 24.62 6.59
CA VAL A 39 8.72 24.94 7.86
C VAL A 39 7.42 25.67 7.61
N GLY A 40 7.30 26.39 6.48
CA GLY A 40 6.08 27.10 6.08
C GLY A 40 5.02 26.18 5.48
N ASN A 41 5.41 24.97 5.07
CA ASN A 41 4.51 24.03 4.44
C ASN A 41 4.89 22.57 4.73
N GLU A 42 4.30 22.02 5.76
CA GLU A 42 4.53 20.63 6.17
C GLU A 42 3.81 19.57 5.31
N THR A 43 2.95 19.99 4.38
CA THR A 43 2.11 19.09 3.58
C THR A 43 2.94 18.09 2.78
N ARG A 44 4.06 18.52 2.19
CA ARG A 44 4.96 17.61 1.46
C ARG A 44 5.50 16.49 2.34
N ARG A 45 6.01 16.86 3.51
CA ARG A 45 6.54 15.91 4.49
C ARG A 45 5.46 14.92 4.93
N LEU A 46 4.27 15.43 5.24
CA LEU A 46 3.12 14.60 5.61
C LEU A 46 2.76 13.62 4.48
N MET A 47 2.64 14.08 3.24
CA MET A 47 2.28 13.23 2.10
C MET A 47 3.32 12.11 1.88
N PHE A 48 4.60 12.42 1.92
CA PHE A 48 5.65 11.41 1.76
C PHE A 48 5.70 10.42 2.92
N THR A 49 5.49 10.89 4.15
CA THR A 49 5.37 10.01 5.33
C THR A 49 4.17 9.07 5.19
N LEU A 50 3.02 9.58 4.73
CA LEU A 50 1.84 8.77 4.48
C LEU A 50 2.07 7.75 3.35
N ALA A 51 2.78 8.14 2.28
CA ALA A 51 3.14 7.23 1.20
C ALA A 51 4.00 6.05 1.70
N HIS A 52 5.06 6.36 2.47
CA HIS A 52 5.92 5.35 3.07
C HIS A 52 5.15 4.44 4.04
N ALA A 53 4.39 5.01 4.97
CA ALA A 53 3.67 4.26 5.98
C ALA A 53 2.61 3.33 5.36
N HIS A 54 1.77 3.86 4.46
CA HIS A 54 0.75 3.06 3.79
C HIS A 54 1.38 2.03 2.84
N GLY A 55 2.40 2.41 2.09
CA GLY A 55 3.09 1.50 1.18
C GLY A 55 3.69 0.30 1.91
N THR A 56 4.35 0.54 3.04
CA THR A 56 4.92 -0.51 3.89
C THR A 56 3.83 -1.40 4.49
N LEU A 57 2.78 -0.82 5.07
CA LEU A 57 1.65 -1.58 5.63
C LEU A 57 0.98 -2.45 4.56
N LEU A 58 0.72 -1.90 3.37
CA LEU A 58 0.04 -2.61 2.30
C LEU A 58 0.90 -3.71 1.65
N ALA A 59 2.22 -3.54 1.65
CA ALA A 59 3.15 -4.61 1.31
C ALA A 59 3.03 -5.78 2.30
N LEU A 60 2.99 -5.51 3.61
CA LEU A 60 2.78 -6.53 4.65
C LEU A 60 1.41 -7.22 4.53
N ILE A 61 0.35 -6.48 4.21
CA ILE A 61 -0.98 -7.04 3.97
C ILE A 61 -0.95 -8.01 2.77
N ASN A 62 -0.24 -7.66 1.69
CA ASN A 62 -0.07 -8.56 0.55
C ASN A 62 0.75 -9.82 0.91
N LEU A 63 1.80 -9.70 1.73
CA LEU A 63 2.53 -10.86 2.25
C LEU A 63 1.61 -11.75 3.08
N ALA A 64 0.84 -11.18 3.99
CA ALA A 64 -0.14 -11.91 4.80
C ALA A 64 -1.18 -12.61 3.93
N ALA A 65 -1.73 -11.94 2.91
CA ALA A 65 -2.66 -12.55 1.96
C ALA A 65 -2.01 -13.74 1.22
N GLY A 66 -0.78 -13.57 0.71
CA GLY A 66 -0.05 -14.63 0.04
C GLY A 66 0.23 -15.83 0.93
N LEU A 67 0.59 -15.61 2.20
CA LEU A 67 0.79 -16.65 3.20
C LEU A 67 -0.53 -17.35 3.55
N THR A 68 -1.62 -16.61 3.77
CA THR A 68 -2.95 -17.17 4.05
C THR A 68 -3.40 -18.10 2.93
N LEU A 69 -3.28 -17.67 1.66
CA LEU A 69 -3.61 -18.49 0.49
C LEU A 69 -2.72 -19.74 0.34
N ARG A 70 -1.55 -19.75 0.96
CA ARG A 70 -0.62 -20.87 0.89
C ARG A 70 -0.81 -21.88 2.02
N VAL A 71 -1.16 -21.39 3.21
CA VAL A 71 -1.20 -22.18 4.45
C VAL A 71 -2.59 -22.69 4.76
N VAL A 72 -3.66 -21.95 4.41
CA VAL A 72 -5.04 -22.32 4.73
C VAL A 72 -5.62 -23.16 3.57
N PRO A 73 -5.88 -24.48 3.79
CA PRO A 73 -6.48 -25.33 2.77
C PRO A 73 -7.86 -24.82 2.34
N GLY A 74 -8.14 -24.83 1.04
CA GLY A 74 -9.44 -24.38 0.50
C GLY A 74 -9.65 -22.85 0.53
N CYS A 75 -8.67 -22.05 0.98
CA CYS A 75 -8.77 -20.60 0.90
C CYS A 75 -8.44 -20.12 -0.52
N GLU A 76 -9.50 -19.77 -1.26
CA GLU A 76 -9.40 -19.33 -2.65
C GLU A 76 -9.87 -17.89 -2.80
N LEU A 77 -8.95 -17.01 -3.17
CA LEU A 77 -9.24 -15.61 -3.47
C LEU A 77 -9.70 -15.47 -4.93
N SER A 78 -10.79 -14.75 -5.16
CA SER A 78 -11.23 -14.44 -6.52
C SER A 78 -10.19 -13.57 -7.23
N ARG A 79 -10.10 -13.67 -8.57
CA ARG A 79 -9.20 -12.84 -9.38
C ARG A 79 -9.47 -11.35 -9.18
N ALA A 80 -10.74 -10.95 -9.10
CA ALA A 80 -11.12 -9.56 -8.88
C ALA A 80 -10.60 -9.05 -7.53
N ALA A 81 -10.83 -9.78 -6.44
CA ALA A 81 -10.34 -9.40 -5.12
C ALA A 81 -8.81 -9.37 -5.05
N SER A 82 -8.12 -10.35 -5.69
CA SER A 82 -6.66 -10.34 -5.79
C SER A 82 -6.13 -9.12 -6.53
N LEU A 83 -6.70 -8.78 -7.69
CA LEU A 83 -6.30 -7.61 -8.46
C LEU A 83 -6.60 -6.32 -7.70
N SER A 84 -7.75 -6.22 -7.04
CA SER A 84 -8.10 -5.05 -6.23
C SER A 84 -7.12 -4.85 -5.05
N LEU A 85 -6.70 -5.93 -4.39
CA LEU A 85 -5.73 -5.86 -3.29
C LEU A 85 -4.35 -5.41 -3.78
N LEU A 86 -3.88 -5.95 -4.91
CA LEU A 86 -2.61 -5.56 -5.53
C LEU A 86 -2.65 -4.12 -6.03
N ALA A 87 -3.69 -3.76 -6.78
CA ALA A 87 -3.85 -2.41 -7.34
C ALA A 87 -4.00 -1.35 -6.24
N GLY A 88 -4.82 -1.63 -5.22
CA GLY A 88 -4.97 -0.74 -4.07
C GLY A 88 -3.65 -0.55 -3.31
N GLY A 89 -2.85 -1.63 -3.20
CA GLY A 89 -1.51 -1.60 -2.60
C GLY A 89 -0.50 -0.74 -3.36
N VAL A 90 -0.78 -0.40 -4.61
CA VAL A 90 0.02 0.53 -5.43
C VAL A 90 -0.62 1.91 -5.47
N VAL A 91 -1.90 1.98 -5.83
CA VAL A 91 -2.59 3.25 -6.16
C VAL A 91 -2.69 4.17 -4.95
N LEU A 92 -3.00 3.63 -3.77
CA LEU A 92 -3.17 4.47 -2.57
C LEU A 92 -1.85 5.13 -2.13
N PRO A 93 -0.74 4.40 -1.91
CA PRO A 93 0.50 5.05 -1.50
C PRO A 93 1.13 5.91 -2.59
N LEU A 94 0.96 5.56 -3.88
CA LEU A 94 1.36 6.43 -4.98
C LEU A 94 0.54 7.72 -5.01
N GLY A 95 -0.73 7.68 -4.62
CA GLY A 95 -1.57 8.88 -4.49
C GLY A 95 -0.98 9.88 -3.51
N PHE A 96 -0.56 9.41 -2.34
CA PHE A 96 0.15 10.24 -1.37
C PHE A 96 1.49 10.73 -1.90
N LEU A 97 2.30 9.84 -2.49
CA LEU A 97 3.62 10.20 -3.02
C LEU A 97 3.50 11.31 -4.07
N LEU A 98 2.64 11.12 -5.07
CA LEU A 98 2.43 12.12 -6.13
C LEU A 98 1.77 13.40 -5.61
N GLY A 99 0.89 13.28 -4.59
CA GLY A 99 0.31 14.43 -3.90
C GLY A 99 1.35 15.29 -3.18
N GLY A 100 2.46 14.70 -2.74
CA GLY A 100 3.56 15.41 -2.08
C GLY A 100 4.60 16.03 -3.02
N VAL A 101 4.65 15.60 -4.29
CA VAL A 101 5.64 16.12 -5.27
C VAL A 101 5.39 17.59 -5.59
N GLN A 102 4.13 17.94 -5.85
CA GLN A 102 3.71 19.31 -6.12
C GLN A 102 2.74 19.77 -5.04
N ILE A 103 2.98 20.94 -4.48
CA ILE A 103 2.15 21.54 -3.43
C ILE A 103 1.66 22.89 -3.94
N TYR A 104 0.39 23.18 -3.77
CA TYR A 104 -0.27 24.39 -4.19
C TYR A 104 -0.84 25.12 -2.98
N GLY A 105 -0.23 26.22 -2.57
CA GLY A 105 -0.73 27.05 -1.47
C GLY A 105 -0.93 26.31 -0.12
N GLY A 106 -0.19 25.22 0.10
CA GLY A 106 -0.35 24.38 1.29
C GLY A 106 -1.13 23.09 1.05
N ASP A 107 -1.85 22.97 -0.06
CA ASP A 107 -2.65 21.80 -0.41
C ASP A 107 -1.83 20.77 -1.22
N PRO A 108 -2.15 19.45 -1.09
CA PRO A 108 -1.51 18.41 -1.86
C PRO A 108 -1.78 18.56 -3.36
N GLY A 109 -0.84 18.12 -4.18
CA GLY A 109 -0.99 18.05 -5.64
C GLY A 109 -2.07 17.06 -6.09
N ALA A 110 -2.39 17.09 -7.38
CA ALA A 110 -3.46 16.31 -8.00
C ALA A 110 -3.34 14.78 -7.78
N GLY A 111 -2.14 14.27 -7.48
CA GLY A 111 -1.94 12.85 -7.16
C GLY A 111 -2.81 12.36 -6.00
N VAL A 112 -3.21 13.23 -5.07
CA VAL A 112 -4.04 12.89 -3.91
C VAL A 112 -5.40 12.28 -4.33
N TRP A 113 -5.92 12.58 -5.51
CA TRP A 113 -7.17 12.00 -6.02
C TRP A 113 -7.10 10.48 -6.25
N LEU A 114 -5.89 9.91 -6.33
CA LEU A 114 -5.71 8.46 -6.38
C LEU A 114 -5.95 7.79 -5.02
N VAL A 115 -5.86 8.51 -3.91
CA VAL A 115 -6.01 7.96 -2.56
C VAL A 115 -7.40 7.35 -2.34
N PRO A 116 -8.53 8.04 -2.58
CA PRO A 116 -9.85 7.43 -2.43
C PRO A 116 -10.06 6.24 -3.38
N VAL A 117 -9.54 6.30 -4.60
CA VAL A 117 -9.61 5.18 -5.57
C VAL A 117 -8.86 3.96 -5.03
N GLY A 118 -7.62 4.15 -4.57
CA GLY A 118 -6.83 3.09 -3.95
C GLY A 118 -7.49 2.52 -2.68
N GLY A 119 -8.08 3.39 -1.86
CA GLY A 119 -8.84 3.00 -0.67
C GLY A 119 -10.03 2.09 -0.99
N LEU A 120 -10.83 2.44 -1.99
CA LEU A 120 -11.97 1.61 -2.43
C LEU A 120 -11.49 0.24 -2.96
N LEU A 121 -10.42 0.21 -3.75
CA LEU A 121 -9.83 -1.04 -4.22
C LEU A 121 -9.38 -1.93 -3.05
N LEU A 122 -8.75 -1.35 -2.04
CA LEU A 122 -8.34 -2.07 -0.82
C LEU A 122 -9.52 -2.66 -0.06
N LEU A 123 -10.60 -1.88 0.13
CA LEU A 123 -11.81 -2.38 0.78
C LEU A 123 -12.38 -3.59 0.06
N VAL A 124 -12.45 -3.56 -1.28
CA VAL A 124 -12.90 -4.71 -2.09
C VAL A 124 -11.96 -5.90 -1.93
N GLY A 125 -10.65 -5.66 -2.01
CA GLY A 125 -9.63 -6.70 -1.90
C GLY A 125 -9.62 -7.38 -0.53
N VAL A 126 -9.63 -6.60 0.55
CA VAL A 126 -9.64 -7.10 1.93
C VAL A 126 -10.95 -7.81 2.25
N ALA A 127 -12.10 -7.26 1.85
CA ALA A 127 -13.40 -7.93 2.02
C ALA A 127 -13.44 -9.28 1.27
N GLY A 128 -12.84 -9.35 0.08
CA GLY A 128 -12.70 -10.60 -0.67
C GLY A 128 -11.82 -11.63 0.06
N ALA A 129 -10.70 -11.21 0.62
CA ALA A 129 -9.80 -12.06 1.40
C ALA A 129 -10.48 -12.58 2.69
N ALA A 130 -11.16 -11.70 3.41
CA ALA A 130 -11.90 -12.08 4.62
C ALA A 130 -13.01 -13.11 4.32
N ARG A 131 -13.76 -12.91 3.22
CA ARG A 131 -14.78 -13.87 2.78
C ARG A 131 -14.19 -15.22 2.37
N ALA A 132 -13.06 -15.22 1.65
CA ALA A 132 -12.37 -16.45 1.24
C ALA A 132 -11.91 -17.25 2.45
N LEU A 133 -11.27 -16.61 3.41
CA LEU A 133 -10.83 -17.23 4.66
C LEU A 133 -12.02 -17.78 5.46
N HIS A 134 -13.08 -16.99 5.62
CA HIS A 134 -14.28 -17.40 6.34
C HIS A 134 -14.94 -18.66 5.74
N ARG A 135 -15.02 -18.73 4.40
CA ARG A 135 -15.55 -19.93 3.71
C ARG A 135 -14.68 -21.15 3.94
N ALA A 136 -13.35 -21.02 3.81
CA ALA A 136 -12.41 -22.11 4.02
C ALA A 136 -12.48 -22.67 5.46
N THR A 137 -12.55 -21.81 6.47
CA THR A 137 -12.62 -22.21 7.88
C THR A 137 -13.96 -22.83 8.27
N ARG A 138 -15.05 -22.49 7.58
CA ARG A 138 -16.35 -23.16 7.77
C ARG A 138 -16.42 -24.53 7.11
N ALA A 139 -15.79 -24.71 5.96
CA ALA A 139 -15.77 -25.98 5.26
C ALA A 139 -14.87 -27.04 5.95
N ALA A 140 -13.96 -26.60 6.83
CA ALA A 140 -13.08 -27.46 7.60
C ALA A 140 -13.69 -27.98 8.92
N LYS A 141 -14.89 -27.51 9.28
CA LYS A 141 -15.68 -27.97 10.44
C LYS A 141 -16.70 -29.01 10.04
#